data_cb10ee4293efa83029088acad6df86e6
#
_entry.id   cb10ee4293efa83029088acad6df86e6
#
_cell.length_a   1.000
_cell.length_b   1.000
_cell.length_c   1.000
_cell.angle_alpha   90.00
_cell.angle_beta   90.00
_cell.angle_gamma   90.00
#
_symmetry.space_group_name_H-M   'P 1'
#
loop_
_entity.id
_entity.type
_entity.pdbx_description
1 polymer ?
#
loop_
_entity_poly.entity_id
_entity_poly.type
_entity_poly.pdbx_seq_one_letter_code
_entity_poly.pdbx_strand_id
1 'polypeptide(L)'
;MNDESIKSLIKNEYNFDVQYIEKSNESTDGNVYIIQTSNEDSKFVIKIYDDIEHAKSMIKLHTYLNENGLIVPDVIENKEGLLYSTFNYGYCIKYIVCYSFIKGIKLKEIDFNIDKINAVAEYLRKLHRIKVNKFNLKSVPFNIKSDRLSVIHFDITKNNIFIGEDDRICFIDFDDAKWGASVCDVAIAVANLFISKANGLDINGAKAFIDSYYKDNSLLKEKELPMIKETAIKWLNSIINNQNFDTSTRAGLQNKIEQMNKLFG
;
A
#
# COMPACT_ATOMS: atom_id res chain seq x y z
N MET A 1 14.13 -19.05 -4.89
CA MET A 1 15.58 -18.75 -4.97
C MET A 1 16.16 -18.87 -3.57
N ASN A 2 17.40 -19.33 -3.45
CA ASN A 2 18.13 -19.24 -2.18
C ASN A 2 18.83 -17.86 -2.07
N ASP A 3 19.25 -17.49 -0.87
CA ASP A 3 19.81 -16.16 -0.58
C ASP A 3 21.08 -15.88 -1.39
N GLU A 4 21.94 -16.86 -1.58
CA GLU A 4 23.17 -16.71 -2.34
C GLU A 4 22.93 -16.39 -3.83
N SER A 5 21.90 -17.01 -4.41
CA SER A 5 21.51 -16.72 -5.79
C SER A 5 20.99 -15.29 -5.93
N ILE A 6 20.24 -14.79 -4.92
CA ILE A 6 19.73 -13.42 -4.91
C ILE A 6 20.87 -12.43 -4.69
N LYS A 7 21.80 -12.69 -3.77
CA LYS A 7 22.98 -11.83 -3.55
C LYS A 7 23.82 -11.69 -4.82
N SER A 8 24.10 -12.83 -5.49
CA SER A 8 24.86 -12.83 -6.74
C SER A 8 24.16 -12.01 -7.83
N LEU A 9 22.84 -12.16 -7.95
CA LEU A 9 22.02 -11.44 -8.91
C LEU A 9 22.04 -9.93 -8.64
N ILE A 10 21.85 -9.51 -7.39
CA ILE A 10 21.87 -8.10 -6.99
C ILE A 10 23.26 -7.48 -7.23
N LYS A 11 24.32 -8.22 -6.91
CA LYS A 11 25.69 -7.77 -7.18
C LYS A 11 25.92 -7.57 -8.68
N ASN A 12 25.44 -8.49 -9.51
CA ASN A 12 25.61 -8.42 -10.96
C ASN A 12 24.79 -7.30 -11.61
N GLU A 13 23.59 -7.04 -11.11
CA GLU A 13 22.66 -6.07 -11.72
C GLU A 13 22.82 -4.66 -11.16
N TYR A 14 23.04 -4.52 -9.86
CA TYR A 14 23.06 -3.22 -9.17
C TYR A 14 24.46 -2.84 -8.65
N ASN A 15 25.46 -3.73 -8.77
CA ASN A 15 26.79 -3.56 -8.22
C ASN A 15 26.80 -3.33 -6.69
N PHE A 16 25.81 -3.88 -5.98
CA PHE A 16 25.73 -3.81 -4.53
C PHE A 16 26.48 -4.96 -3.89
N ASP A 17 27.34 -4.65 -2.92
CA ASP A 17 28.00 -5.64 -2.05
C ASP A 17 27.08 -5.97 -0.88
N VAL A 18 26.26 -7.02 -1.05
CA VAL A 18 25.19 -7.39 -0.11
C VAL A 18 25.77 -8.17 1.06
N GLN A 19 25.71 -7.56 2.25
CA GLN A 19 26.15 -8.18 3.52
C GLN A 19 25.04 -9.04 4.11
N TYR A 20 23.81 -8.52 4.11
CA TYR A 20 22.67 -9.18 4.71
C TYR A 20 21.48 -9.15 3.76
N ILE A 21 20.71 -10.23 3.74
CA ILE A 21 19.47 -10.36 3.00
C ILE A 21 18.41 -11.02 3.90
N GLU A 22 17.23 -10.46 3.90
CA GLU A 22 16.07 -10.99 4.61
C GLU A 22 14.87 -11.05 3.68
N LYS A 23 14.25 -12.22 3.60
CA LYS A 23 12.99 -12.36 2.90
C LYS A 23 11.88 -11.78 3.78
N SER A 24 11.08 -10.86 3.22
CA SER A 24 9.97 -10.27 3.96
C SER A 24 8.91 -11.33 4.29
N ASN A 25 8.63 -11.50 5.56
CA ASN A 25 7.56 -12.38 6.05
C ASN A 25 6.15 -11.76 5.92
N GLU A 26 6.07 -10.48 5.56
CA GLU A 26 4.81 -9.74 5.42
C GLU A 26 4.28 -9.77 3.97
N SER A 27 5.11 -10.18 3.01
CA SER A 27 4.69 -10.35 1.62
C SER A 27 3.96 -11.68 1.45
N THR A 28 2.70 -11.62 1.00
CA THR A 28 1.90 -12.82 0.69
C THR A 28 2.51 -13.65 -0.42
N ASP A 29 3.17 -13.02 -1.39
CA ASP A 29 3.75 -13.67 -2.58
C ASP A 29 5.19 -14.13 -2.36
N GLY A 30 5.80 -13.77 -1.23
CA GLY A 30 7.16 -14.21 -0.88
C GLY A 30 8.27 -13.74 -1.83
N ASN A 31 8.02 -12.69 -2.60
CA ASN A 31 8.91 -12.15 -3.64
C ASN A 31 9.55 -10.81 -3.25
N VAL A 32 9.54 -10.46 -1.96
CA VAL A 32 10.10 -9.23 -1.42
C VAL A 32 11.25 -9.55 -0.50
N TYR A 33 12.39 -8.88 -0.73
CA TYR A 33 13.61 -9.03 0.06
C TYR A 33 14.11 -7.66 0.52
N ILE A 34 14.51 -7.58 1.77
CA ILE A 34 15.23 -6.44 2.33
C ILE A 34 16.71 -6.79 2.27
N ILE A 35 17.50 -5.91 1.67
CA ILE A 35 18.95 -6.08 1.58
C ILE A 35 19.67 -4.96 2.33
N GLN A 36 20.79 -5.29 2.93
CA GLN A 36 21.73 -4.34 3.50
C GLN A 36 23.09 -4.51 2.81
N THR A 37 23.66 -3.42 2.35
CA THR A 37 24.98 -3.43 1.69
C THR A 37 26.09 -3.26 2.72
N SER A 38 27.36 -3.39 2.28
CA SER A 38 28.55 -3.17 3.11
C SER A 38 28.62 -1.75 3.71
N ASN A 39 27.96 -0.79 3.10
CA ASN A 39 27.68 0.50 3.74
C ASN A 39 26.50 0.32 4.68
N GLU A 40 26.74 0.30 5.99
CA GLU A 40 25.76 -0.01 7.05
C GLU A 40 24.47 0.83 6.98
N ASP A 41 24.56 2.04 6.41
CA ASP A 41 23.40 2.92 6.26
C ASP A 41 22.57 2.67 4.98
N SER A 42 23.03 1.80 4.08
CA SER A 42 22.38 1.57 2.78
C SER A 42 21.56 0.29 2.77
N LYS A 43 20.27 0.46 2.99
CA LYS A 43 19.26 -0.60 2.84
C LYS A 43 18.42 -0.34 1.59
N PHE A 44 17.97 -1.44 0.97
CA PHE A 44 17.10 -1.40 -0.20
C PHE A 44 16.05 -2.50 -0.09
N VAL A 45 14.99 -2.36 -0.87
CA VAL A 45 13.94 -3.38 -1.01
C VAL A 45 13.96 -3.91 -2.44
N ILE A 46 14.08 -5.22 -2.58
CA ILE A 46 14.02 -5.89 -3.88
C ILE A 46 12.66 -6.55 -4.01
N LYS A 47 11.94 -6.21 -5.06
CA LYS A 47 10.70 -6.92 -5.46
C LYS A 47 10.93 -7.68 -6.76
N ILE A 48 10.45 -8.93 -6.79
CA ILE A 48 10.53 -9.82 -7.96
C ILE A 48 9.13 -9.99 -8.53
N TYR A 49 8.95 -9.62 -9.79
CA TYR A 49 7.69 -9.68 -10.50
C TYR A 49 7.70 -10.79 -11.55
N ASP A 50 6.54 -11.42 -11.74
CA ASP A 50 6.30 -12.42 -12.79
C ASP A 50 5.84 -11.78 -14.11
N ASP A 51 5.24 -10.60 -14.03
CA ASP A 51 4.68 -9.86 -15.16
C ASP A 51 5.41 -8.53 -15.35
N ILE A 52 5.98 -8.35 -16.54
CA ILE A 52 6.70 -7.14 -16.93
C ILE A 52 5.79 -5.89 -16.97
N GLU A 53 4.55 -6.05 -17.40
CA GLU A 53 3.64 -4.92 -17.51
C GLU A 53 3.21 -4.44 -16.11
N HIS A 54 3.06 -5.38 -15.16
CA HIS A 54 2.84 -5.02 -13.77
C HIS A 54 4.05 -4.30 -13.17
N ALA A 55 5.27 -4.85 -13.35
CA ALA A 55 6.51 -4.20 -12.90
C ALA A 55 6.66 -2.78 -13.45
N LYS A 56 6.48 -2.60 -14.76
CA LYS A 56 6.53 -1.28 -15.41
C LYS A 56 5.46 -0.32 -14.90
N SER A 57 4.26 -0.82 -14.60
CA SER A 57 3.17 -0.01 -14.04
C SER A 57 3.52 0.50 -12.66
N MET A 58 4.11 -0.35 -11.80
CA MET A 58 4.56 0.03 -10.45
C MET A 58 5.73 1.02 -10.50
N ILE A 59 6.71 0.80 -11.37
CA ILE A 59 7.81 1.74 -11.60
C ILE A 59 7.28 3.13 -11.96
N LYS A 60 6.43 3.20 -12.98
CA LYS A 60 5.83 4.47 -13.43
C LYS A 60 5.00 5.13 -12.33
N LEU A 61 4.24 4.34 -11.58
CA LEU A 61 3.42 4.84 -10.48
C LEU A 61 4.29 5.47 -9.38
N HIS A 62 5.29 4.76 -8.89
CA HIS A 62 6.19 5.26 -7.85
C HIS A 62 6.91 6.54 -8.28
N THR A 63 7.50 6.54 -9.48
CA THR A 63 8.17 7.73 -10.04
C THR A 63 7.21 8.91 -10.09
N TYR A 64 6.01 8.71 -10.62
CA TYR A 64 5.03 9.77 -10.75
C TYR A 64 4.52 10.30 -9.41
N LEU A 65 4.30 9.44 -8.42
CA LEU A 65 3.88 9.84 -7.09
C LEU A 65 4.94 10.72 -6.42
N ASN A 66 6.22 10.33 -6.50
CA ASN A 66 7.34 11.12 -6.00
C ASN A 66 7.46 12.48 -6.71
N GLU A 67 7.36 12.53 -8.03
CA GLU A 67 7.36 13.76 -8.82
C GLU A 67 6.22 14.72 -8.43
N ASN A 68 5.11 14.19 -7.92
CA ASN A 68 3.97 14.96 -7.45
C ASN A 68 4.00 15.21 -5.92
N GLY A 69 5.13 14.99 -5.27
CA GLY A 69 5.37 15.34 -3.87
C GLY A 69 4.74 14.40 -2.83
N LEU A 70 4.36 13.19 -3.24
CA LEU A 70 4.03 12.12 -2.32
C LEU A 70 5.28 11.32 -1.97
N ILE A 71 5.44 10.96 -0.70
CA ILE A 71 6.56 10.13 -0.27
C ILE A 71 6.17 8.67 -0.45
N VAL A 72 6.83 8.03 -1.39
CA VAL A 72 6.80 6.59 -1.64
C VAL A 72 8.24 6.11 -1.86
N PRO A 73 8.56 4.80 -1.76
CA PRO A 73 9.88 4.31 -2.09
C PRO A 73 10.33 4.72 -3.49
N ASP A 74 11.53 5.28 -3.63
CA ASP A 74 12.12 5.60 -4.92
C ASP A 74 12.51 4.32 -5.66
N VAL A 75 12.35 4.31 -6.98
CA VAL A 75 12.88 3.25 -7.83
C VAL A 75 14.35 3.53 -8.10
N ILE A 76 15.20 2.54 -7.85
CA ILE A 76 16.65 2.64 -7.99
C ILE A 76 17.08 2.03 -9.33
N GLU A 77 17.84 2.79 -10.10
CA GLU A 77 18.42 2.31 -11.36
C GLU A 77 19.46 1.21 -11.13
N ASN A 78 19.50 0.25 -12.04
CA ASN A 78 20.56 -0.74 -12.08
C ASN A 78 21.86 -0.14 -12.65
N LYS A 79 22.95 -0.92 -12.71
CA LYS A 79 24.26 -0.47 -13.22
C LYS A 79 24.25 0.02 -14.68
N GLU A 80 23.20 -0.30 -15.45
CA GLU A 80 23.02 0.09 -16.85
C GLU A 80 22.08 1.31 -16.98
N GLY A 81 21.61 1.89 -15.87
CA GLY A 81 20.66 3.01 -15.85
C GLY A 81 19.23 2.59 -16.15
N LEU A 82 18.89 1.30 -16.00
CA LEU A 82 17.53 0.80 -16.19
C LEU A 82 16.81 0.66 -14.84
N LEU A 83 15.50 0.91 -14.82
CA LEU A 83 14.68 0.85 -13.62
C LEU A 83 14.23 -0.57 -13.23
N TYR A 84 14.60 -1.56 -13.99
CA TYR A 84 14.42 -2.98 -13.70
C TYR A 84 15.49 -3.83 -14.36
N SER A 85 15.70 -5.03 -13.82
CA SER A 85 16.57 -6.06 -14.42
C SER A 85 15.75 -7.31 -14.70
N THR A 86 16.25 -8.16 -15.60
CA THR A 86 15.64 -9.45 -15.95
C THR A 86 16.55 -10.60 -15.62
N PHE A 87 16.01 -11.73 -15.19
CA PHE A 87 16.77 -12.95 -15.02
C PHE A 87 15.94 -14.19 -15.32
N ASN A 88 16.62 -15.27 -15.71
CA ASN A 88 16.00 -16.55 -15.95
C ASN A 88 15.86 -17.33 -14.65
N TYR A 89 14.65 -17.77 -14.32
CA TYR A 89 14.35 -18.64 -13.19
C TYR A 89 13.65 -19.91 -13.68
N GLY A 90 14.42 -20.96 -13.86
CA GLY A 90 13.93 -22.15 -14.54
C GLY A 90 13.56 -21.85 -16.00
N TYR A 91 12.30 -22.10 -16.35
CA TYR A 91 11.76 -21.81 -17.68
C TYR A 91 11.05 -20.45 -17.81
N CYS A 92 11.07 -19.64 -16.72
CA CYS A 92 10.39 -18.36 -16.68
C CYS A 92 11.39 -17.19 -16.61
N ILE A 93 11.04 -16.07 -17.23
CA ILE A 93 11.72 -14.80 -17.04
C ILE A 93 11.06 -14.09 -15.85
N LYS A 94 11.86 -13.59 -14.93
CA LYS A 94 11.44 -12.76 -13.80
C LYS A 94 12.03 -11.36 -13.93
N TYR A 95 11.39 -10.40 -13.29
CA TYR A 95 11.76 -8.99 -13.34
C TYR A 95 12.04 -8.48 -11.93
N ILE A 96 13.19 -7.86 -11.76
CA ILE A 96 13.62 -7.29 -10.47
C ILE A 96 13.47 -5.79 -10.53
N VAL A 97 12.84 -5.23 -9.52
CA VAL A 97 12.82 -3.80 -9.25
C VAL A 97 13.44 -3.55 -7.87
N CYS A 98 14.39 -2.64 -7.83
CA CYS A 98 15.01 -2.18 -6.60
C CYS A 98 14.34 -0.88 -6.14
N TYR A 99 13.98 -0.83 -4.87
CA TYR A 99 13.38 0.34 -4.24
C TYR A 99 14.25 0.84 -3.09
N SER A 100 14.20 2.14 -2.83
CA SER A 100 14.78 2.70 -1.60
C SER A 100 14.09 2.13 -0.37
N PHE A 101 14.87 1.91 0.70
CA PHE A 101 14.32 1.52 1.98
C PHE A 101 13.83 2.76 2.74
N ILE A 102 12.58 2.74 3.19
CA ILE A 102 12.01 3.82 3.99
C ILE A 102 12.50 3.70 5.43
N LYS A 103 13.31 4.67 5.86
CA LYS A 103 13.71 4.81 7.27
C LYS A 103 12.54 5.39 8.05
N GLY A 104 12.08 4.69 9.08
CA GLY A 104 10.94 5.10 9.90
C GLY A 104 10.34 3.96 10.68
N ILE A 105 9.24 4.24 11.36
CA ILE A 105 8.52 3.30 12.20
C ILE A 105 7.17 2.99 11.56
N LYS A 106 6.79 1.73 11.52
CA LYS A 106 5.47 1.32 11.01
C LYS A 106 4.36 1.82 11.93
N LEU A 107 3.26 2.26 11.35
CA LEU A 107 2.11 2.75 12.11
C LEU A 107 1.57 1.71 13.11
N LYS A 108 1.75 0.42 12.84
CA LYS A 108 1.35 -0.66 13.78
C LYS A 108 2.15 -0.69 15.08
N GLU A 109 3.35 -0.11 15.09
CA GLU A 109 4.32 -0.17 16.21
C GLU A 109 4.20 1.03 17.16
N ILE A 110 3.32 1.99 16.83
CA ILE A 110 3.18 3.22 17.59
C ILE A 110 1.71 3.53 17.91
N ASP A 111 1.50 4.45 18.84
CA ASP A 111 0.16 4.96 19.13
C ASP A 111 -0.40 5.77 17.94
N PHE A 112 -1.58 5.38 17.49
CA PHE A 112 -2.29 6.02 16.38
C PHE A 112 -3.18 7.15 16.90
N ASN A 113 -2.53 8.21 17.40
CA ASN A 113 -3.17 9.40 17.95
C ASN A 113 -3.74 10.32 16.85
N ILE A 114 -4.41 11.42 17.29
CA ILE A 114 -5.12 12.33 16.40
C ILE A 114 -4.22 12.98 15.34
N ASP A 115 -2.96 13.30 15.68
CA ASP A 115 -2.04 13.95 14.74
C ASP A 115 -1.67 13.01 13.60
N LYS A 116 -1.42 11.73 13.93
CA LYS A 116 -1.14 10.68 12.95
C LYS A 116 -2.37 10.33 12.10
N ILE A 117 -3.56 10.31 12.71
CA ILE A 117 -4.83 10.15 12.01
C ILE A 117 -4.98 11.24 10.94
N ASN A 118 -4.77 12.49 11.34
CA ASN A 118 -4.84 13.64 10.42
C ASN A 118 -3.79 13.56 9.31
N ALA A 119 -2.56 13.16 9.64
CA ALA A 119 -1.48 13.04 8.67
C ALA A 119 -1.75 11.94 7.62
N VAL A 120 -2.28 10.79 8.04
CA VAL A 120 -2.69 9.70 7.13
C VAL A 120 -3.85 10.14 6.23
N ALA A 121 -4.85 10.81 6.78
CA ALA A 121 -5.97 11.36 6.01
C ALA A 121 -5.51 12.39 4.97
N GLU A 122 -4.58 13.27 5.35
CA GLU A 122 -3.98 14.27 4.46
C GLU A 122 -3.18 13.61 3.33
N TYR A 123 -2.39 12.56 3.63
CA TYR A 123 -1.66 11.82 2.60
C TYR A 123 -2.62 11.22 1.56
N LEU A 124 -3.68 10.53 2.00
CA LEU A 124 -4.68 9.96 1.08
C LEU A 124 -5.40 11.04 0.28
N ARG A 125 -5.71 12.18 0.91
CA ARG A 125 -6.32 13.31 0.21
C ARG A 125 -5.41 13.86 -0.90
N LYS A 126 -4.10 13.92 -0.66
CA LYS A 126 -3.11 14.31 -1.68
C LYS A 126 -3.03 13.27 -2.79
N LEU A 127 -2.93 11.98 -2.46
CA LEU A 127 -2.93 10.88 -3.43
C LEU A 127 -4.12 10.98 -4.39
N HIS A 128 -5.32 11.20 -3.86
CA HIS A 128 -6.55 11.26 -4.65
C HIS A 128 -6.76 12.56 -5.44
N ARG A 129 -5.91 13.57 -5.22
CA ARG A 129 -5.89 14.82 -6.00
C ARG A 129 -4.90 14.79 -7.16
N ILE A 130 -3.97 13.86 -7.16
CA ILE A 130 -3.01 13.70 -8.24
C ILE A 130 -3.75 13.36 -9.53
N LYS A 131 -3.59 14.21 -10.55
CA LYS A 131 -4.17 13.96 -11.88
C LYS A 131 -3.31 12.93 -12.60
N VAL A 132 -3.83 11.74 -12.74
CA VAL A 132 -3.11 10.64 -13.36
C VAL A 132 -3.56 10.45 -14.79
N ASN A 133 -2.60 10.50 -15.72
CA ASN A 133 -2.79 10.03 -17.08
C ASN A 133 -2.49 8.53 -17.11
N LYS A 134 -3.54 7.72 -17.03
CA LYS A 134 -3.61 6.29 -17.36
C LYS A 134 -2.31 5.51 -17.16
N PHE A 135 -2.00 5.15 -15.91
CA PHE A 135 -1.21 3.96 -15.65
C PHE A 135 -2.07 2.74 -16.02
N ASN A 136 -1.44 1.66 -16.44
CA ASN A 136 -2.14 0.43 -16.80
C ASN A 136 -2.66 -0.30 -15.54
N LEU A 137 -3.32 0.46 -14.64
CA LEU A 137 -3.88 -0.06 -13.39
C LEU A 137 -5.21 -0.75 -13.68
N LYS A 138 -5.41 -1.88 -13.02
CA LYS A 138 -6.69 -2.59 -13.05
C LYS A 138 -7.78 -1.72 -12.39
N SER A 139 -9.00 -1.84 -12.85
CA SER A 139 -10.14 -1.22 -12.18
C SER A 139 -10.50 -1.96 -10.90
N VAL A 140 -11.18 -1.27 -9.99
CA VAL A 140 -11.79 -1.88 -8.79
C VAL A 140 -12.74 -2.99 -9.20
N PRO A 141 -12.74 -4.17 -8.52
CA PRO A 141 -13.52 -5.34 -8.93
C PRO A 141 -15.04 -5.25 -8.62
N PHE A 142 -15.50 -4.11 -8.12
CA PHE A 142 -16.92 -3.88 -7.79
C PHE A 142 -17.36 -2.46 -8.18
N ASN A 143 -18.64 -2.31 -8.50
CA ASN A 143 -19.18 -1.03 -8.97
C ASN A 143 -19.47 -0.08 -7.81
N ILE A 144 -18.92 1.15 -7.90
CA ILE A 144 -19.19 2.26 -6.98
C ILE A 144 -19.57 3.46 -7.84
N LYS A 145 -20.73 4.04 -7.53
CA LYS A 145 -21.25 5.22 -8.22
C LYS A 145 -20.58 6.49 -7.68
N SER A 146 -19.35 6.76 -8.07
CA SER A 146 -18.66 8.01 -7.74
C SER A 146 -18.04 8.61 -9.00
N ASP A 147 -18.12 9.94 -9.10
CA ASP A 147 -17.51 10.71 -10.19
C ASP A 147 -16.03 11.02 -9.91
N ARG A 148 -15.54 10.76 -8.69
CA ARG A 148 -14.15 10.99 -8.28
C ARG A 148 -13.31 9.75 -8.48
N LEU A 149 -12.75 9.63 -9.65
CA LEU A 149 -11.80 8.56 -9.98
C LEU A 149 -10.36 9.03 -9.78
N SER A 150 -9.57 8.20 -9.15
CA SER A 150 -8.14 8.44 -8.88
C SER A 150 -7.37 7.13 -8.87
N VAL A 151 -6.05 7.22 -8.75
CA VAL A 151 -5.27 6.12 -8.22
C VAL A 151 -5.70 5.92 -6.77
N ILE A 152 -5.97 4.68 -6.41
CA ILE A 152 -6.22 4.25 -5.05
C ILE A 152 -5.19 3.19 -4.67
N HIS A 153 -4.77 3.21 -3.41
CA HIS A 153 -3.80 2.26 -2.88
C HIS A 153 -4.38 0.84 -2.79
N PHE A 154 -5.63 0.74 -2.39
CA PHE A 154 -6.45 -0.46 -2.28
C PHE A 154 -6.03 -1.48 -1.19
N ASP A 155 -4.86 -1.31 -0.56
CA ASP A 155 -4.40 -2.11 0.60
C ASP A 155 -3.89 -1.22 1.74
N ILE A 156 -4.76 -0.37 2.29
CA ILE A 156 -4.42 0.52 3.39
C ILE A 156 -4.48 -0.25 4.70
N THR A 157 -3.30 -0.54 5.25
CA THR A 157 -3.11 -1.21 6.54
C THR A 157 -2.06 -0.48 7.38
N LYS A 158 -2.03 -0.73 8.70
CA LYS A 158 -0.98 -0.17 9.58
C LYS A 158 0.42 -0.71 9.24
N ASN A 159 0.53 -1.81 8.49
CA ASN A 159 1.79 -2.38 8.02
C ASN A 159 2.36 -1.59 6.83
N ASN A 160 1.50 -1.03 5.99
CA ASN A 160 1.85 -0.34 4.76
C ASN A 160 2.02 1.17 4.94
N ILE A 161 1.94 1.66 6.18
CA ILE A 161 2.11 3.08 6.52
C ILE A 161 3.32 3.21 7.45
N PHE A 162 4.26 4.06 7.03
CA PHE A 162 5.43 4.44 7.80
C PHE A 162 5.36 5.91 8.20
N ILE A 163 5.92 6.20 9.36
CA ILE A 163 6.25 7.55 9.80
C ILE A 163 7.77 7.66 9.72
N GLY A 164 8.23 8.52 8.82
CA GLY A 164 9.65 8.81 8.64
C GLY A 164 10.25 9.52 9.86
N GLU A 165 11.57 9.62 9.88
CA GLU A 165 12.32 10.34 10.93
C GLU A 165 11.94 11.84 11.01
N ASP A 166 11.35 12.38 9.95
CA ASP A 166 10.86 13.75 9.84
C ASP A 166 9.34 13.89 10.08
N ASP A 167 8.73 12.90 10.75
CA ASP A 167 7.29 12.79 11.02
C ASP A 167 6.38 12.77 9.77
N ARG A 168 6.95 12.67 8.57
CA ARG A 168 6.15 12.56 7.34
C ARG A 168 5.63 11.15 7.13
N ILE A 169 4.40 11.08 6.64
CA ILE A 169 3.77 9.81 6.26
C ILE A 169 4.32 9.34 4.91
N CYS A 170 4.66 8.06 4.86
CA CYS A 170 5.01 7.34 3.65
C CYS A 170 4.13 6.11 3.53
N PHE A 171 3.52 5.89 2.38
CA PHE A 171 2.85 4.64 2.06
C PHE A 171 3.77 3.76 1.22
N ILE A 172 3.77 2.48 1.52
CA ILE A 172 4.49 1.45 0.78
C ILE A 172 3.50 0.44 0.21
N ASP A 173 3.99 -0.40 -0.70
CA ASP A 173 3.25 -1.55 -1.25
C ASP A 173 2.01 -1.17 -2.07
N PHE A 174 2.27 -0.48 -3.18
CA PHE A 174 1.26 -0.11 -4.17
C PHE A 174 0.93 -1.23 -5.18
N ASP A 175 1.38 -2.47 -4.96
CA ASP A 175 1.19 -3.57 -5.92
C ASP A 175 -0.29 -3.87 -6.17
N ASP A 176 -1.15 -3.62 -5.19
CA ASP A 176 -2.60 -3.72 -5.32
C ASP A 176 -3.29 -2.45 -5.81
N ALA A 177 -2.53 -1.41 -6.14
CA ALA A 177 -3.11 -0.14 -6.59
C ALA A 177 -4.06 -0.33 -7.78
N LYS A 178 -5.15 0.40 -7.75
CA LYS A 178 -6.23 0.35 -8.75
C LYS A 178 -6.55 1.75 -9.28
N TRP A 179 -7.22 1.76 -10.41
CA TRP A 179 -7.95 2.94 -10.85
C TRP A 179 -9.40 2.83 -10.40
N GLY A 180 -9.88 3.77 -9.61
CA GLY A 180 -11.22 3.66 -9.05
C GLY A 180 -11.68 4.87 -8.26
N ALA A 181 -12.85 4.73 -7.63
CA ALA A 181 -13.41 5.77 -6.80
C ALA A 181 -12.58 6.01 -5.55
N SER A 182 -12.18 7.26 -5.28
CA SER A 182 -11.37 7.64 -4.12
C SER A 182 -11.96 7.19 -2.78
N VAL A 183 -13.29 7.10 -2.70
CA VAL A 183 -14.00 6.60 -1.52
C VAL A 183 -13.65 5.16 -1.16
N CYS A 184 -13.08 4.37 -2.08
CA CYS A 184 -12.60 3.01 -1.80
C CYS A 184 -11.51 3.04 -0.73
N ASP A 185 -10.50 3.88 -0.91
CA ASP A 185 -9.40 3.97 0.07
C ASP A 185 -9.88 4.51 1.42
N VAL A 186 -10.81 5.46 1.42
CA VAL A 186 -11.43 5.94 2.67
C VAL A 186 -12.14 4.80 3.40
N ALA A 187 -12.91 3.99 2.67
CA ALA A 187 -13.63 2.86 3.22
C ALA A 187 -12.69 1.76 3.75
N ILE A 188 -11.64 1.43 2.99
CA ILE A 188 -10.61 0.45 3.38
C ILE A 188 -9.83 0.95 4.61
N ALA A 189 -9.44 2.24 4.63
CA ALA A 189 -8.76 2.84 5.76
C ALA A 189 -9.62 2.77 7.04
N VAL A 190 -10.90 3.13 6.97
CA VAL A 190 -11.82 3.01 8.12
C VAL A 190 -11.89 1.56 8.62
N ALA A 191 -12.05 0.58 7.72
CA ALA A 191 -12.16 -0.82 8.09
C ALA A 191 -10.85 -1.41 8.67
N ASN A 192 -9.68 -0.95 8.23
CA ASN A 192 -8.40 -1.55 8.62
C ASN A 192 -7.68 -0.80 9.74
N LEU A 193 -7.83 0.52 9.82
CA LEU A 193 -7.09 1.33 10.81
C LEU A 193 -7.86 1.47 12.13
N PHE A 194 -9.20 1.48 12.08
CA PHE A 194 -10.06 1.80 13.23
C PHE A 194 -10.90 0.62 13.75
N ILE A 195 -10.84 -0.55 13.11
CA ILE A 195 -11.51 -1.76 13.60
C ILE A 195 -10.46 -2.83 13.90
N SER A 196 -10.34 -3.23 15.15
CA SER A 196 -9.42 -4.28 15.60
C SER A 196 -10.16 -5.44 16.28
N LYS A 197 -9.52 -6.62 16.32
CA LYS A 197 -10.04 -7.78 17.07
C LYS A 197 -10.05 -7.52 18.57
N ALA A 198 -9.04 -6.80 19.09
CA ALA A 198 -8.86 -6.61 20.53
C ALA A 198 -9.79 -5.52 21.11
N ASN A 199 -9.90 -4.38 20.39
CA ASN A 199 -10.54 -3.17 20.93
C ASN A 199 -11.86 -2.82 20.23
N GLY A 200 -12.30 -3.63 19.25
CA GLY A 200 -13.49 -3.33 18.47
C GLY A 200 -13.30 -2.11 17.56
N LEU A 201 -14.31 -1.27 17.49
CA LEU A 201 -14.36 -0.06 16.66
C LEU A 201 -13.96 1.18 17.45
N ASP A 202 -12.91 1.88 16.99
CA ASP A 202 -12.59 3.25 17.42
C ASP A 202 -13.45 4.25 16.62
N ILE A 203 -14.63 4.58 17.15
CA ILE A 203 -15.58 5.50 16.53
C ILE A 203 -15.00 6.91 16.40
N ASN A 204 -14.30 7.39 17.44
CA ASN A 204 -13.78 8.76 17.46
C ASN A 204 -12.63 8.93 16.46
N GLY A 205 -11.71 7.98 16.41
CA GLY A 205 -10.64 7.96 15.44
C GLY A 205 -11.16 7.87 14.00
N ALA A 206 -12.13 7.00 13.73
CA ALA A 206 -12.74 6.87 12.41
C ALA A 206 -13.43 8.17 11.95
N LYS A 207 -14.19 8.82 12.84
CA LYS A 207 -14.81 10.13 12.55
C LYS A 207 -13.77 11.20 12.30
N ALA A 208 -12.74 11.31 13.13
CA ALA A 208 -11.66 12.27 12.97
C ALA A 208 -10.92 12.09 11.63
N PHE A 209 -10.65 10.84 11.23
CA PHE A 209 -10.06 10.52 9.94
C PHE A 209 -10.93 10.99 8.77
N ILE A 210 -12.23 10.68 8.81
CA ILE A 210 -13.20 11.10 7.78
C ILE A 210 -13.27 12.63 7.72
N ASP A 211 -13.36 13.31 8.85
CA ASP A 211 -13.42 14.76 8.93
C ASP A 211 -12.15 15.41 8.37
N SER A 212 -11.00 14.87 8.71
CA SER A 212 -9.72 15.34 8.20
C SER A 212 -9.56 15.11 6.69
N TYR A 213 -10.00 13.96 6.18
CA TYR A 213 -9.96 13.67 4.74
C TYR A 213 -10.83 14.64 3.93
N TYR A 214 -12.04 14.95 4.40
CA TYR A 214 -12.99 15.86 3.73
C TYR A 214 -12.93 17.31 4.23
N LYS A 215 -11.94 17.70 5.04
CA LYS A 215 -11.90 18.99 5.75
C LYS A 215 -12.20 20.22 4.90
N ASP A 216 -11.86 20.19 3.60
CA ASP A 216 -12.05 21.32 2.68
C ASP A 216 -13.33 21.20 1.83
N ASN A 217 -14.15 20.17 2.04
CA ASN A 217 -15.33 19.92 1.19
C ASN A 217 -16.44 19.15 1.93
N SER A 218 -17.25 19.90 2.69
CA SER A 218 -18.37 19.34 3.46
C SER A 218 -19.46 18.74 2.57
N LEU A 219 -19.76 19.34 1.41
CA LEU A 219 -20.74 18.82 0.47
C LEU A 219 -20.32 17.46 -0.09
N LEU A 220 -19.03 17.31 -0.39
CA LEU A 220 -18.52 16.02 -0.84
C LEU A 220 -18.58 14.98 0.28
N LYS A 221 -18.27 15.36 1.52
CA LYS A 221 -18.41 14.49 2.68
C LYS A 221 -19.83 13.98 2.82
N GLU A 222 -20.83 14.86 2.76
CA GLU A 222 -22.26 14.48 2.83
C GLU A 222 -22.64 13.50 1.71
N LYS A 223 -22.16 13.75 0.47
CA LYS A 223 -22.41 12.87 -0.68
C LYS A 223 -21.76 11.49 -0.53
N GLU A 224 -20.50 11.42 -0.06
CA GLU A 224 -19.73 10.19 -0.03
C GLU A 224 -19.84 9.40 1.28
N LEU A 225 -20.30 10.01 2.39
CA LEU A 225 -20.43 9.36 3.70
C LEU A 225 -21.29 8.07 3.66
N PRO A 226 -22.47 8.04 3.00
CA PRO A 226 -23.24 6.80 2.85
C PRO A 226 -22.50 5.74 2.03
N MET A 227 -21.64 6.18 1.09
CA MET A 227 -20.88 5.28 0.21
C MET A 227 -19.74 4.58 0.94
N ILE A 228 -19.15 5.18 1.99
CA ILE A 228 -18.05 4.59 2.76
C ILE A 228 -18.47 3.25 3.34
N LYS A 229 -19.64 3.20 3.99
CA LYS A 229 -20.20 1.97 4.56
C LYS A 229 -20.39 0.88 3.50
N GLU A 230 -21.12 1.22 2.43
CA GLU A 230 -21.43 0.28 1.36
C GLU A 230 -20.16 -0.24 0.69
N THR A 231 -19.18 0.65 0.44
CA THR A 231 -17.92 0.32 -0.19
C THR A 231 -17.08 -0.61 0.69
N ALA A 232 -16.97 -0.32 2.00
CA ALA A 232 -16.24 -1.17 2.93
C ALA A 232 -16.84 -2.58 3.00
N ILE A 233 -18.16 -2.69 3.04
CA ILE A 233 -18.86 -3.99 3.06
C ILE A 233 -18.62 -4.75 1.75
N LYS A 234 -18.72 -4.09 0.60
CA LYS A 234 -18.41 -4.72 -0.72
C LYS A 234 -16.97 -5.22 -0.79
N TRP A 235 -16.02 -4.40 -0.34
CA TRP A 235 -14.60 -4.77 -0.32
C TRP A 235 -14.36 -5.97 0.61
N LEU A 236 -14.86 -5.95 1.85
CA LEU A 236 -14.71 -7.06 2.81
C LEU A 236 -15.34 -8.36 2.28
N ASN A 237 -16.54 -8.28 1.68
CA ASN A 237 -17.18 -9.43 1.06
C ASN A 237 -16.37 -9.96 -0.15
N SER A 238 -15.77 -9.08 -0.95
CA SER A 238 -14.93 -9.52 -2.07
C SER A 238 -13.72 -10.32 -1.60
N ILE A 239 -13.10 -9.92 -0.48
CA ILE A 239 -11.99 -10.66 0.13
C ILE A 239 -12.48 -12.02 0.65
N ILE A 240 -13.57 -12.05 1.42
CA ILE A 240 -14.12 -13.28 1.99
C ILE A 240 -14.46 -14.33 0.90
N ASN A 241 -14.96 -13.87 -0.25
CA ASN A 241 -15.40 -14.75 -1.32
C ASN A 241 -14.27 -15.24 -2.23
N ASN A 242 -13.18 -14.49 -2.32
CA ASN A 242 -12.10 -14.76 -3.26
C ASN A 242 -10.90 -15.52 -2.66
N GLN A 243 -10.88 -15.73 -1.34
CA GLN A 243 -9.76 -16.36 -0.65
C GLN A 243 -10.22 -17.47 0.30
N ASN A 244 -9.46 -18.56 0.33
CA ASN A 244 -9.66 -19.64 1.30
C ASN A 244 -9.02 -19.29 2.64
N PHE A 245 -9.73 -18.54 3.45
CA PHE A 245 -9.29 -18.23 4.81
C PHE A 245 -9.65 -19.32 5.81
N ASP A 246 -8.82 -19.44 6.84
CA ASP A 246 -9.20 -20.16 8.06
C ASP A 246 -10.41 -19.52 8.75
N THR A 247 -11.06 -20.27 9.62
CA THR A 247 -12.29 -19.85 10.32
C THR A 247 -12.07 -18.58 11.16
N SER A 248 -10.89 -18.41 11.79
CA SER A 248 -10.58 -17.24 12.63
C SER A 248 -10.45 -15.97 11.80
N THR A 249 -9.76 -16.05 10.65
CA THR A 249 -9.59 -14.92 9.73
C THR A 249 -10.93 -14.50 9.13
N ARG A 250 -11.74 -15.48 8.68
CA ARG A 250 -13.10 -15.22 8.17
C ARG A 250 -13.99 -14.56 9.22
N ALA A 251 -13.99 -15.04 10.47
CA ALA A 251 -14.75 -14.45 11.57
C ALA A 251 -14.29 -13.00 11.86
N GLY A 252 -12.97 -12.73 11.76
CA GLY A 252 -12.44 -11.37 11.90
C GLY A 252 -12.94 -10.41 10.83
N LEU A 253 -13.04 -10.85 9.57
CA LEU A 253 -13.59 -10.05 8.48
C LEU A 253 -15.09 -9.81 8.64
N GLN A 254 -15.85 -10.82 9.09
CA GLN A 254 -17.27 -10.68 9.41
C GLN A 254 -17.52 -9.68 10.55
N ASN A 255 -16.70 -9.73 11.61
CA ASN A 255 -16.77 -8.73 12.69
C ASN A 255 -16.54 -7.30 12.16
N LYS A 256 -15.60 -7.10 11.22
CA LYS A 256 -15.42 -5.78 10.61
C LYS A 256 -16.69 -5.29 9.91
N ILE A 257 -17.43 -6.15 9.20
CA ILE A 257 -18.72 -5.80 8.57
C ILE A 257 -19.72 -5.36 9.62
N GLU A 258 -19.84 -6.08 10.74
CA GLU A 258 -20.73 -5.70 11.84
C GLU A 258 -20.36 -4.35 12.47
N GLN A 259 -19.07 -4.10 12.68
CA GLN A 259 -18.60 -2.82 13.22
C GLN A 259 -18.83 -1.65 12.23
N MET A 260 -18.67 -1.87 10.93
CA MET A 260 -19.02 -0.87 9.92
C MET A 260 -20.52 -0.54 9.95
N ASN A 261 -21.39 -1.52 10.19
CA ASN A 261 -22.81 -1.27 10.37
C ASN A 261 -23.11 -0.40 11.60
N LYS A 262 -22.36 -0.57 12.70
CA LYS A 262 -22.52 0.24 13.93
C LYS A 262 -22.00 1.68 13.75
N LEU A 263 -20.95 1.88 12.98
CA LEU A 263 -20.37 3.22 12.77
C LEU A 263 -21.31 4.15 11.99
N PHE A 264 -22.05 3.61 11.05
CA PHE A 264 -22.92 4.35 10.11
C PHE A 264 -24.41 4.04 10.27
N GLY A 265 -24.79 3.33 11.35
CA GLY A 265 -26.17 2.94 11.66
C GLY A 265 -27.01 4.01 12.31
#